data_95fbfc2bd18b41197867137c88f118be
#
_entry.id   95fbfc2bd18b41197867137c88f118be
#
_cell.length_a   1.000
_cell.length_b   1.000
_cell.length_c   1.000
_cell.angle_alpha   90.00
_cell.angle_beta   90.00
_cell.angle_gamma   90.00
#
_symmetry.space_group_name_H-M   'P 1'
#
loop_
_entity.id
_entity.type
_entity.pdbx_description
1 polymer ?
#
loop_
_entity_poly.entity_id
_entity_poly.type
_entity_poly.pdbx_seq_one_letter_code
_entity_poly.pdbx_strand_id
1 'polypeptide(L)'
;VSAVFHSPLEAAPAARGGDIVVGYSGGRDSTALLHAMTRLARQRGSGLREAIAVHVHHGLSRHADEWLAHCEKHAALIGARFIARHVSVQRAGRGLEAAARTARYQALADVAGEIGAEFICCAHHRDDRIE
;
A
#
# COMPACT_ATOMS: atom_id res chain seq x y z
N VAL A 1 -15.24 0.13 -6.04
CA VAL A 1 -13.92 0.35 -5.44
C VAL A 1 -14.02 1.44 -4.40
N SER A 2 -13.59 1.15 -3.22
CA SER A 2 -13.49 2.17 -2.19
C SER A 2 -12.03 2.28 -1.73
N ALA A 3 -11.64 3.48 -1.37
CA ALA A 3 -10.32 3.75 -0.85
C ALA A 3 -10.46 4.20 0.60
N VAL A 4 -9.58 3.71 1.45
CA VAL A 4 -9.58 4.04 2.86
C VAL A 4 -8.27 4.75 3.18
N PHE A 5 -8.39 5.90 3.82
CA PHE A 5 -7.25 6.68 4.26
C PHE A 5 -7.13 6.60 5.77
N HIS A 6 -5.91 6.32 6.22
CA HIS A 6 -5.60 6.29 7.64
C HIS A 6 -4.46 7.25 7.91
N SER A 7 -4.53 7.93 9.03
CA SER A 7 -3.42 8.73 9.50
C SER A 7 -2.72 7.92 10.59
N PRO A 8 -1.55 7.34 10.34
CA PRO A 8 -0.85 6.53 11.34
C PRO A 8 -0.26 7.38 12.46
N LEU A 9 -0.15 8.64 12.22
CA LEU A 9 0.31 9.59 13.23
C LEU A 9 -0.82 10.56 13.46
N GLU A 10 -1.16 10.81 14.69
CA GLU A 10 -2.08 11.88 14.98
C GLU A 10 -1.45 13.18 14.54
N ALA A 11 -1.75 13.51 13.35
CA ALA A 11 -1.00 14.50 12.64
C ALA A 11 -1.27 15.89 13.13
N ALA A 12 -0.27 16.53 13.53
CA ALA A 12 -0.21 17.95 13.31
C ALA A 12 -0.43 18.17 11.81
N PRO A 13 -1.29 19.09 11.41
CA PRO A 13 -1.50 19.35 9.99
C PRO A 13 -0.17 19.64 9.34
N ALA A 14 0.15 18.89 8.31
CA ALA A 14 1.41 19.07 7.63
C ALA A 14 1.36 20.36 6.84
N ALA A 15 1.90 21.41 7.42
CA ALA A 15 2.09 22.65 6.70
C ALA A 15 2.98 22.44 5.47
N ARG A 16 3.71 21.32 5.42
CA ARG A 16 4.68 21.01 4.35
C ARG A 16 4.25 19.89 3.45
N GLY A 17 3.05 19.34 3.65
CA GLY A 17 2.64 18.14 3.00
C GLY A 17 3.25 16.91 3.65
N GLY A 18 2.65 15.77 3.45
CA GLY A 18 3.08 14.50 4.01
C GLY A 18 3.19 13.44 2.94
N ASP A 19 3.93 12.40 3.25
CA ASP A 19 4.02 11.23 2.37
C ASP A 19 2.82 10.34 2.61
N ILE A 20 2.39 9.67 1.54
CA ILE A 20 1.30 8.70 1.61
C ILE A 20 1.82 7.34 1.18
N VAL A 21 1.60 6.35 2.04
CA VAL A 21 1.85 4.95 1.73
C VAL A 21 0.63 4.40 1.03
N VAL A 22 0.81 3.83 -0.15
CA VAL A 22 -0.26 3.22 -0.92
C VAL A 22 -0.04 1.72 -0.93
N GLY A 23 -0.98 0.97 -0.38
CA GLY A 23 -0.94 -0.49 -0.44
C GLY A 23 -1.12 -0.93 -1.87
N TYR A 24 -0.08 -1.50 -2.45
CA TYR A 24 -0.03 -1.79 -3.88
C TYR A 24 0.08 -3.29 -4.13
N SER A 25 -1.03 -3.90 -4.50
CA SER A 25 -1.07 -5.32 -4.82
C SER A 25 -0.71 -5.60 -6.28
N GLY A 26 -0.74 -4.58 -7.12
CA GLY A 26 -0.55 -4.73 -8.56
C GLY A 26 -1.82 -5.05 -9.32
N GLY A 27 -2.93 -5.23 -8.62
CA GLY A 27 -4.22 -5.40 -9.25
C GLY A 27 -4.75 -4.09 -9.80
N ARG A 28 -5.86 -4.17 -10.53
CA ARG A 28 -6.43 -3.01 -11.21
C ARG A 28 -6.75 -1.85 -10.27
N ASP A 29 -7.38 -2.16 -9.14
CA ASP A 29 -7.85 -1.12 -8.22
C ASP A 29 -6.70 -0.45 -7.49
N SER A 30 -5.72 -1.22 -7.03
CA SER A 30 -4.57 -0.64 -6.35
C SER A 30 -3.68 0.14 -7.32
N THR A 31 -3.63 -0.27 -8.58
CA THR A 31 -2.90 0.46 -9.61
C THR A 31 -3.55 1.79 -9.91
N ALA A 32 -4.88 1.81 -10.02
CA ALA A 32 -5.63 3.06 -10.22
C ALA A 32 -5.44 4.00 -9.04
N LEU A 33 -5.45 3.47 -7.83
CA LEU A 33 -5.25 4.25 -6.63
C LEU A 33 -3.84 4.84 -6.58
N LEU A 34 -2.82 4.02 -6.88
CA LEU A 34 -1.44 4.49 -6.91
C LEU A 34 -1.27 5.61 -7.93
N HIS A 35 -1.86 5.44 -9.08
CA HIS A 35 -1.81 6.46 -10.13
C HIS A 35 -2.43 7.77 -9.65
N ALA A 36 -3.62 7.68 -9.03
CA ALA A 36 -4.31 8.84 -8.53
C ALA A 36 -3.52 9.56 -7.44
N MET A 37 -2.95 8.81 -6.51
CA MET A 37 -2.18 9.40 -5.42
C MET A 37 -0.86 10.00 -5.90
N THR A 38 -0.23 9.37 -6.88
CA THR A 38 1.00 9.91 -7.47
C THR A 38 0.73 11.23 -8.18
N ARG A 39 -0.38 11.30 -8.93
CA ARG A 39 -0.78 12.55 -9.59
C ARG A 39 -1.12 13.62 -8.58
N LEU A 40 -1.86 13.26 -7.54
CA LEU A 40 -2.26 14.21 -6.50
C LEU A 40 -1.03 14.76 -5.79
N ALA A 41 -0.05 13.93 -5.50
CA ALA A 41 1.18 14.37 -4.84
C ALA A 41 1.96 15.39 -5.66
N ARG A 42 1.80 15.36 -6.98
CA ARG A 42 2.47 16.32 -7.87
C ARG A 42 1.75 17.66 -7.98
N GLN A 43 0.52 17.73 -7.49
CA GLN A 43 -0.27 18.95 -7.55
C GLN A 43 0.12 19.88 -6.40
N ARG A 44 0.31 21.15 -6.72
CA ARG A 44 0.56 22.16 -5.71
C ARG A 44 -0.60 22.28 -4.76
N GLY A 45 -0.30 22.34 -3.48
CA GLY A 45 -1.32 22.55 -2.47
C GLY A 45 -2.15 21.31 -2.15
N SER A 46 -1.76 20.14 -2.66
CA SER A 46 -2.53 18.91 -2.40
C SER A 46 -2.41 18.44 -0.96
N GLY A 47 -1.37 18.87 -0.24
CA GLY A 47 -1.06 18.35 1.08
C GLY A 47 -0.27 17.05 1.06
N LEU A 48 0.02 16.52 -0.12
CA LEU A 48 0.84 15.32 -0.27
C LEU A 48 2.20 15.70 -0.87
N ARG A 49 3.25 15.10 -0.35
CA ARG A 49 4.60 15.29 -0.86
C ARG A 49 4.99 14.19 -1.84
N GLU A 50 4.80 12.96 -1.44
CA GLU A 50 5.19 11.82 -2.25
C GLU A 50 4.25 10.65 -1.99
N ALA A 51 3.98 9.87 -3.03
CA ALA A 51 3.26 8.61 -2.92
C ALA A 51 4.27 7.47 -3.00
N ILE A 52 4.20 6.56 -2.05
CA ILE A 52 5.09 5.40 -1.97
C ILE A 52 4.26 4.14 -2.12
N ALA A 53 4.52 3.37 -3.17
CA ALA A 53 3.88 2.09 -3.39
C ALA A 53 4.53 1.05 -2.48
N VAL A 54 3.74 0.43 -1.63
CA VAL A 54 4.23 -0.62 -0.74
C VAL A 54 3.56 -1.93 -1.13
N HIS A 55 4.37 -2.87 -1.57
CA HIS A 55 3.94 -4.20 -1.98
C HIS A 55 4.31 -5.21 -0.89
N VAL A 56 3.34 -5.95 -0.42
CA VAL A 56 3.54 -6.94 0.64
C VAL A 56 3.58 -8.32 0.01
N HIS A 57 4.72 -8.98 0.15
CA HIS A 57 4.98 -10.31 -0.40
C HIS A 57 4.75 -11.34 0.70
N HIS A 58 3.73 -12.14 0.56
CA HIS A 58 3.37 -13.14 1.58
C HIS A 58 4.09 -14.47 1.43
N GLY A 59 4.63 -14.73 0.27
CA GLY A 59 5.25 -16.02 -0.02
C GLY A 59 4.26 -17.16 -0.17
N LEU A 60 2.97 -16.86 -0.32
CA LEU A 60 1.93 -17.88 -0.40
C LEU A 60 1.74 -18.45 -1.80
N SER A 61 2.19 -17.74 -2.81
CA SER A 61 2.10 -18.16 -4.21
C SER A 61 3.49 -18.40 -4.76
N ARG A 62 3.65 -19.43 -5.57
CA ARG A 62 4.94 -19.65 -6.23
C ARG A 62 5.25 -18.63 -7.30
N HIS A 63 4.29 -17.79 -7.65
CA HIS A 63 4.50 -16.68 -8.58
C HIS A 63 4.71 -15.36 -7.87
N ALA A 64 4.80 -15.37 -6.53
CA ALA A 64 4.90 -14.16 -5.73
C ALA A 64 6.12 -13.32 -6.09
N ASP A 65 7.25 -13.95 -6.37
CA ASP A 65 8.48 -13.22 -6.72
C ASP A 65 8.37 -12.55 -8.09
N GLU A 66 7.79 -13.26 -9.06
CA GLU A 66 7.55 -12.68 -10.40
C GLU A 66 6.58 -11.53 -10.31
N TRP A 67 5.55 -11.67 -9.49
CA TRP A 67 4.55 -10.63 -9.31
C TRP A 67 5.14 -9.40 -8.63
N LEU A 68 6.02 -9.61 -7.65
CA LEU A 68 6.72 -8.50 -7.01
C LEU A 68 7.54 -7.71 -8.04
N ALA A 69 8.28 -8.40 -8.90
CA ALA A 69 9.07 -7.76 -9.94
C ALA A 69 8.18 -6.97 -10.90
N HIS A 70 7.01 -7.53 -11.24
CA HIS A 70 6.02 -6.84 -12.08
C HIS A 70 5.53 -5.56 -11.41
N CYS A 71 5.21 -5.62 -10.13
CA CYS A 71 4.76 -4.47 -9.36
C CYS A 71 5.83 -3.38 -9.31
N GLU A 72 7.07 -3.77 -9.07
CA GLU A 72 8.18 -2.83 -9.03
C GLU A 72 8.33 -2.08 -10.34
N LYS A 73 8.27 -2.80 -11.45
CA LYS A 73 8.37 -2.22 -12.77
C LYS A 73 7.22 -1.26 -13.04
N HIS A 74 6.01 -1.65 -12.71
CA HIS A 74 4.83 -0.80 -12.91
C HIS A 74 4.87 0.46 -12.07
N ALA A 75 5.28 0.35 -10.81
CA ALA A 75 5.41 1.52 -9.95
C ALA A 75 6.41 2.51 -10.52
N ALA A 76 7.52 2.01 -11.06
CA ALA A 76 8.51 2.87 -11.71
C ALA A 76 7.92 3.58 -12.92
N LEU A 77 7.12 2.88 -13.73
CA LEU A 77 6.47 3.49 -14.89
C LEU A 77 5.47 4.58 -14.49
N ILE A 78 4.79 4.39 -13.37
CA ILE A 78 3.87 5.40 -12.84
C ILE A 78 4.65 6.59 -12.26
N GLY A 79 5.87 6.37 -11.86
CA GLY A 79 6.71 7.40 -11.24
C GLY A 79 6.59 7.42 -9.73
N ALA A 80 6.17 6.32 -9.12
CA ALA A 80 6.05 6.19 -7.68
C ALA A 80 7.27 5.48 -7.11
N ARG A 81 7.66 5.88 -5.91
CA ARG A 81 8.67 5.15 -5.15
C ARG A 81 8.10 3.80 -4.75
N PHE A 82 8.91 2.77 -4.77
CA PHE A 82 8.47 1.40 -4.48
C PHE A 82 9.22 0.81 -3.30
N ILE A 83 8.48 0.21 -2.40
CA ILE A 83 9.04 -0.54 -1.26
C ILE A 83 8.35 -1.90 -1.22
N ALA A 84 9.14 -2.96 -1.11
CA ALA A 84 8.61 -4.31 -0.92
C ALA A 84 8.88 -4.77 0.51
N ARG A 85 7.91 -5.48 1.08
CA ARG A 85 8.06 -6.11 2.38
C ARG A 85 7.68 -7.57 2.28
N HIS A 86 8.50 -8.42 2.85
CA HIS A 86 8.22 -9.84 2.94
C HIS A 86 7.65 -10.13 4.32
N VAL A 87 6.54 -10.83 4.35
CA VAL A 87 5.88 -11.20 5.60
C VAL A 87 5.67 -12.69 5.64
N SER A 88 5.68 -13.26 6.84
CA SER A 88 5.34 -14.65 7.07
C SER A 88 3.90 -14.72 7.55
N VAL A 89 3.13 -15.60 6.94
CA VAL A 89 1.76 -15.86 7.35
C VAL A 89 1.67 -17.30 7.75
N GLN A 90 1.22 -17.54 8.98
CA GLN A 90 1.06 -18.92 9.44
C GLN A 90 -0.11 -19.57 8.72
N ARG A 91 0.16 -20.71 8.13
CA ARG A 91 -0.87 -21.51 7.46
C ARG A 91 -1.56 -22.37 8.51
N ALA A 92 -2.37 -21.76 9.32
CA ALA A 92 -3.07 -22.48 10.36
C ALA A 92 -4.56 -22.52 10.02
N GLY A 93 -4.96 -23.50 9.24
CA GLY A 93 -6.36 -23.81 8.97
C GLY A 93 -7.18 -22.62 8.51
N ARG A 94 -8.31 -22.41 9.16
CA ARG A 94 -9.20 -21.30 8.83
C ARG A 94 -8.55 -19.97 9.17
N GLY A 95 -8.83 -18.98 8.39
CA GLY A 95 -8.37 -17.64 8.67
C GLY A 95 -7.04 -17.28 8.03
N LEU A 96 -6.54 -18.13 7.13
CA LEU A 96 -5.33 -17.79 6.39
C LEU A 96 -5.47 -16.45 5.67
N GLU A 97 -6.60 -16.22 5.05
CA GLU A 97 -6.83 -14.96 4.35
C GLU A 97 -6.94 -13.78 5.29
N ALA A 98 -7.62 -13.98 6.43
CA ALA A 98 -7.69 -12.95 7.46
C ALA A 98 -6.32 -12.66 8.05
N ALA A 99 -5.51 -13.70 8.29
CA ALA A 99 -4.15 -13.54 8.78
C ALA A 99 -3.29 -12.80 7.76
N ALA A 100 -3.44 -13.12 6.47
CA ALA A 100 -2.70 -12.44 5.41
C ALA A 100 -3.09 -10.97 5.32
N ARG A 101 -4.37 -10.66 5.48
CA ARG A 101 -4.86 -9.28 5.47
C ARG A 101 -4.30 -8.50 6.66
N THR A 102 -4.33 -9.09 7.85
CA THR A 102 -3.78 -8.46 9.04
C THR A 102 -2.29 -8.21 8.87
N ALA A 103 -1.55 -9.19 8.36
CA ALA A 103 -0.12 -9.04 8.12
C ALA A 103 0.16 -7.93 7.11
N ARG A 104 -0.67 -7.82 6.07
CA ARG A 104 -0.52 -6.77 5.07
C ARG A 104 -0.72 -5.39 5.68
N TYR A 105 -1.78 -5.20 6.43
CA TYR A 105 -2.03 -3.90 7.06
C TYR A 105 -0.95 -3.55 8.07
N GLN A 106 -0.48 -4.53 8.82
CA GLN A 106 0.60 -4.30 9.76
C GLN A 106 1.88 -3.87 9.03
N ALA A 107 2.19 -4.52 7.91
CA ALA A 107 3.36 -4.15 7.11
C ALA A 107 3.26 -2.72 6.58
N LEU A 108 2.07 -2.32 6.14
CA LEU A 108 1.86 -0.95 5.67
C LEU A 108 2.08 0.06 6.79
N ALA A 109 1.56 -0.24 7.97
CA ALA A 109 1.72 0.64 9.13
C ALA A 109 3.19 0.72 9.55
N ASP A 110 3.90 -0.42 9.51
CA ASP A 110 5.32 -0.45 9.87
C ASP A 110 6.14 0.39 8.91
N VAL A 111 5.90 0.27 7.61
CA VAL A 111 6.60 1.08 6.61
C VAL A 111 6.28 2.56 6.81
N ALA A 112 5.02 2.89 7.02
CA ALA A 112 4.63 4.29 7.23
C ALA A 112 5.36 4.88 8.44
N GLY A 113 5.47 4.11 9.52
CA GLY A 113 6.23 4.57 10.69
C GLY A 113 7.71 4.72 10.42
N GLU A 114 8.30 3.78 9.68
CA GLU A 114 9.73 3.81 9.35
C GLU A 114 10.11 5.03 8.51
N ILE A 115 9.29 5.38 7.54
CA ILE A 115 9.60 6.49 6.63
C ILE A 115 8.98 7.81 7.04
N GLY A 116 8.21 7.82 8.12
CA GLY A 116 7.55 9.03 8.59
C GLY A 116 6.39 9.47 7.70
N ALA A 117 5.71 8.54 7.05
CA ALA A 117 4.56 8.87 6.23
C ALA A 117 3.37 9.23 7.12
N GLU A 118 2.62 10.24 6.71
CA GLU A 118 1.47 10.70 7.48
C GLU A 118 0.19 9.96 7.14
N PHE A 119 0.13 9.36 5.97
CA PHE A 119 -1.11 8.74 5.48
C PHE A 119 -0.88 7.34 4.95
N ILE A 120 -1.87 6.50 5.10
CA ILE A 120 -1.92 5.17 4.49
C ILE A 120 -3.22 5.09 3.69
N CYS A 121 -3.11 4.58 2.48
CA CYS A 121 -4.24 4.45 1.58
C CYS A 121 -4.24 3.05 0.97
N CYS A 122 -5.38 2.41 0.96
CA CYS A 122 -5.55 1.09 0.36
C CYS A 122 -6.81 1.07 -0.48
N ALA A 123 -6.78 0.33 -1.57
CA ALA A 123 -7.98 0.04 -2.33
C ALA A 123 -8.64 -1.20 -1.76
N HIS A 124 -9.92 -1.10 -1.46
CA HIS A 124 -10.70 -2.24 -1.01
C HIS A 124 -11.69 -2.64 -2.09
N HIS A 125 -11.77 -3.93 -2.33
CA HIS A 125 -12.76 -4.48 -3.21
C HIS A 125 -13.95 -4.95 -2.39
N ARG A 126 -15.15 -4.88 -2.95
CA ARG A 126 -16.32 -5.38 -2.26
C ARG A 126 -16.17 -6.83 -1.86
N ASP A 127 -15.55 -7.61 -2.72
CA ASP A 127 -15.41 -9.05 -2.51
C ASP A 127 -14.44 -9.36 -1.36
N ASP A 128 -13.59 -8.44 -1.00
CA ASP A 128 -12.66 -8.63 0.11
C ASP A 128 -13.37 -8.86 1.44
N ARG A 129 -14.60 -8.41 1.54
CA ARG A 129 -15.36 -8.54 2.79
C ARG A 129 -15.95 -9.91 3.01
N ILE A 130 -16.03 -10.69 1.98
CA ILE A 130 -16.71 -11.97 2.02
C ILE A 130 -15.82 -13.07 2.58
N GLU A 131 -14.56 -12.83 2.61
CA GLU A 131 -13.55 -13.80 3.04
C GLU A 131 -13.41 -13.92 4.54
#